data_10dd256e8b4c5a309ee57f04942770eb
#
_entry.id   10dd256e8b4c5a309ee57f04942770eb
#
_cell.length_a   1.000
_cell.length_b   1.000
_cell.length_c   1.000
_cell.angle_alpha   90.00
_cell.angle_beta   90.00
_cell.angle_gamma   90.00
#
_symmetry.space_group_name_H-M   'P 1'
#
loop_
_entity.id
_entity.type
_entity.pdbx_description
1 polymer ?
#
loop_
_entity_poly.entity_id
_entity_poly.type
_entity_poly.pdbx_seq_one_letter_code
_entity_poly.pdbx_strand_id
1 'polypeptide(L)'
;VGLLSNLMVFADSKTFHTNVDGLDVIYYAEGLSGTVTALEKDRYRGLFVDGQNVSGTDPVLLADSKMLAHLPLLLAEDPEAALTVGYGTGTTSGSMLLHDVEVHAVEIEDKIIEAAPLFSRVNYDSYADPNLRLVLDDARNYIDVVDRSFDAIVTDVTNLKYKRNPYLYTREYFAIMRDALTETGVAAAWLPIGGLSFEDLRILIATFDDVFPHTAVWYFTQYPTHFIILTGTPGPTRADLSGLEAAMAGIRADLGTIRVDDVYEVASMLLLGERDVDDLVAGAPLHTDNHPILEYSDMGLYMTSDVEPNLKRLLSFQNERLGAYFDGS
;
A
#
# COMPACT_ATOMS: atom_id res chain seq x y z
N VAL A 1 -7.24 -20.04 -1.66
CA VAL A 1 -7.06 -18.60 -1.55
C VAL A 1 -5.72 -18.40 -0.85
N GLY A 2 -4.83 -17.61 -1.40
CA GLY A 2 -3.56 -17.26 -0.75
C GLY A 2 -2.37 -18.19 -1.02
N LEU A 3 -2.37 -19.01 -2.05
CA LEU A 3 -1.25 -19.94 -2.32
C LEU A 3 0.02 -19.24 -2.82
N LEU A 4 -0.10 -18.09 -3.46
CA LEU A 4 1.06 -17.32 -3.96
C LEU A 4 1.56 -16.31 -2.93
N SER A 5 0.67 -15.70 -2.14
CA SER A 5 1.01 -14.70 -1.12
C SER A 5 1.89 -15.24 0.02
N ASN A 6 1.91 -16.56 0.24
CA ASN A 6 2.69 -17.21 1.30
C ASN A 6 3.85 -18.06 0.76
N LEU A 7 4.14 -18.01 -0.54
CA LEU A 7 5.21 -18.78 -1.13
C LEU A 7 6.52 -18.02 -1.00
N MET A 8 7.40 -18.46 -0.10
CA MET A 8 8.80 -18.05 -0.07
C MET A 8 9.60 -19.02 -0.94
N VAL A 9 10.19 -18.50 -2.01
CA VAL A 9 11.06 -19.29 -2.88
C VAL A 9 12.52 -18.94 -2.55
N PHE A 10 13.16 -19.79 -1.73
CA PHE A 10 14.60 -19.67 -1.46
C PHE A 10 15.35 -20.58 -2.44
N ALA A 11 15.95 -19.99 -3.46
CA ALA A 11 16.84 -20.78 -4.32
C ALA A 11 17.72 -19.92 -5.22
N ASP A 12 18.91 -20.42 -5.54
CA ASP A 12 19.65 -19.96 -6.71
C ASP A 12 18.87 -20.33 -8.00
N SER A 13 19.25 -19.72 -9.14
CA SER A 13 18.52 -19.89 -10.39
C SER A 13 18.32 -21.36 -10.82
N LYS A 14 19.22 -22.27 -10.43
CA LYS A 14 19.12 -23.70 -10.76
C LYS A 14 18.13 -24.43 -9.86
N THR A 15 18.12 -24.12 -8.57
CA THR A 15 17.22 -24.70 -7.58
C THR A 15 15.79 -24.19 -7.76
N PHE A 16 15.63 -22.93 -8.22
CA PHE A 16 14.34 -22.33 -8.52
C PHE A 16 13.57 -23.12 -9.58
N HIS A 17 14.22 -23.55 -10.66
CA HIS A 17 13.60 -24.33 -11.71
C HIS A 17 13.21 -25.77 -11.29
N THR A 18 13.73 -26.30 -10.19
CA THR A 18 13.54 -27.70 -9.79
C THR A 18 12.57 -27.89 -8.62
N ASN A 19 12.29 -26.86 -7.82
CA ASN A 19 11.51 -27.01 -6.57
C ASN A 19 10.14 -26.32 -6.55
N VAL A 20 9.70 -25.78 -7.68
CA VAL A 20 8.40 -25.08 -7.76
C VAL A 20 7.36 -25.98 -8.41
N ASP A 21 7.09 -27.14 -7.80
CA ASP A 21 6.12 -28.10 -8.30
C ASP A 21 4.72 -27.43 -8.50
N GLY A 22 4.27 -27.39 -9.74
CA GLY A 22 2.97 -26.85 -10.13
C GLY A 22 2.93 -25.31 -10.26
N LEU A 23 4.09 -24.65 -10.35
CA LEU A 23 4.22 -23.23 -10.70
C LEU A 23 5.00 -23.09 -12.01
N ASP A 24 4.48 -22.32 -12.94
CA ASP A 24 5.16 -21.97 -14.18
C ASP A 24 5.94 -20.66 -14.00
N VAL A 25 7.25 -20.69 -14.27
CA VAL A 25 8.08 -19.48 -14.34
C VAL A 25 7.81 -18.82 -15.68
N ILE A 26 7.08 -17.70 -15.66
CA ILE A 26 6.72 -16.96 -16.89
C ILE A 26 7.65 -15.77 -17.15
N TYR A 27 8.46 -15.38 -16.15
CA TYR A 27 9.50 -14.36 -16.26
C TYR A 27 10.59 -14.57 -15.22
N TYR A 28 11.83 -14.37 -15.60
CA TYR A 28 13.00 -14.37 -14.73
C TYR A 28 14.05 -13.39 -15.28
N ALA A 29 14.47 -12.45 -14.46
CA ALA A 29 15.54 -11.53 -14.80
C ALA A 29 16.36 -11.15 -13.56
N GLU A 30 17.67 -11.01 -13.75
CA GLU A 30 18.58 -10.44 -12.74
C GLU A 30 18.65 -8.94 -12.97
N GLY A 31 18.22 -8.15 -11.99
CA GLY A 31 18.26 -6.69 -12.01
C GLY A 31 19.36 -6.11 -11.11
N LEU A 32 19.40 -4.80 -11.01
CA LEU A 32 20.39 -4.09 -10.20
C LEU A 32 20.15 -4.24 -8.70
N SER A 33 18.91 -4.26 -8.28
CA SER A 33 18.53 -4.33 -6.87
C SER A 33 18.13 -5.73 -6.41
N GLY A 34 17.77 -6.63 -7.33
CA GLY A 34 17.38 -8.00 -7.00
C GLY A 34 17.05 -8.84 -8.22
N THR A 35 16.71 -10.10 -7.97
CA THR A 35 16.22 -11.03 -9.00
C THR A 35 14.70 -10.93 -9.07
N VAL A 36 14.17 -10.55 -10.22
CA VAL A 36 12.73 -10.45 -10.46
C VAL A 36 12.21 -11.71 -11.13
N THR A 37 11.14 -12.27 -10.59
CA THR A 37 10.49 -13.48 -11.12
C THR A 37 8.99 -13.29 -11.15
N ALA A 38 8.34 -13.67 -12.25
CA ALA A 38 6.91 -13.83 -12.28
C ALA A 38 6.54 -15.32 -12.40
N LEU A 39 5.65 -15.75 -11.52
CA LEU A 39 5.15 -17.12 -11.46
C LEU A 39 3.67 -17.15 -11.79
N GLU A 40 3.25 -18.21 -12.52
CA GLU A 40 1.85 -18.47 -12.79
C GLU A 40 1.43 -19.81 -12.17
N LYS A 41 0.26 -19.82 -11.54
CA LYS A 41 -0.42 -21.03 -11.10
C LYS A 41 -1.91 -20.90 -11.37
N ASP A 42 -2.45 -21.84 -12.16
CA ASP A 42 -3.84 -21.81 -12.60
C ASP A 42 -4.12 -20.50 -13.38
N ARG A 43 -4.87 -19.59 -12.77
CA ARG A 43 -5.20 -18.26 -13.33
C ARG A 43 -4.54 -17.08 -12.61
N TYR A 44 -3.74 -17.36 -11.59
CA TYR A 44 -3.11 -16.33 -10.76
C TYR A 44 -1.64 -16.19 -11.11
N ARG A 45 -1.19 -14.95 -11.11
CA ARG A 45 0.21 -14.57 -11.29
C ARG A 45 0.72 -13.86 -10.05
N GLY A 46 1.93 -14.18 -9.64
CA GLY A 46 2.64 -13.49 -8.57
C GLY A 46 3.94 -12.90 -9.08
N LEU A 47 4.28 -11.71 -8.61
CA LEU A 47 5.55 -11.05 -8.83
C LEU A 47 6.43 -11.21 -7.59
N PHE A 48 7.67 -11.58 -7.79
CA PHE A 48 8.61 -11.87 -6.71
C PHE A 48 9.92 -11.12 -6.94
N VAL A 49 10.49 -10.60 -5.86
CA VAL A 49 11.84 -10.04 -5.84
C VAL A 49 12.67 -10.81 -4.82
N ASP A 50 13.80 -11.37 -5.26
CA ASP A 50 14.65 -12.27 -4.46
C ASP A 50 13.86 -13.39 -3.76
N GLY A 51 12.87 -13.94 -4.47
CA GLY A 51 11.99 -15.01 -3.96
C GLY A 51 10.91 -14.57 -2.98
N GLN A 52 10.79 -13.28 -2.66
CA GLN A 52 9.72 -12.71 -1.84
C GLN A 52 8.57 -12.25 -2.74
N ASN A 53 7.34 -12.66 -2.44
CA ASN A 53 6.17 -12.14 -3.14
C ASN A 53 5.99 -10.65 -2.79
N VAL A 54 5.95 -9.81 -3.82
CA VAL A 54 5.78 -8.35 -3.66
C VAL A 54 4.44 -7.86 -4.18
N SER A 55 3.80 -8.59 -5.11
CA SER A 55 2.49 -8.25 -5.65
C SER A 55 1.93 -9.43 -6.43
N GLY A 56 0.64 -9.40 -6.80
CA GLY A 56 0.03 -10.48 -7.58
C GLY A 56 -1.41 -10.23 -7.98
N THR A 57 -2.00 -11.24 -8.63
CA THR A 57 -3.36 -11.16 -9.19
C THR A 57 -4.40 -11.98 -8.41
N ASP A 58 -4.04 -12.52 -7.24
CA ASP A 58 -5.03 -13.16 -6.37
C ASP A 58 -5.93 -12.11 -5.69
N PRO A 59 -7.15 -12.50 -5.27
CA PRO A 59 -8.13 -11.53 -4.78
C PRO A 59 -7.71 -10.70 -3.56
N VAL A 60 -6.82 -11.23 -2.70
CA VAL A 60 -6.35 -10.51 -1.50
C VAL A 60 -5.35 -9.43 -1.90
N LEU A 61 -4.36 -9.77 -2.74
CA LEU A 61 -3.37 -8.80 -3.23
C LEU A 61 -4.00 -7.75 -4.16
N LEU A 62 -5.03 -8.14 -4.95
CA LEU A 62 -5.78 -7.16 -5.74
C LEU A 62 -6.58 -6.19 -4.86
N ALA A 63 -7.23 -6.69 -3.81
CA ALA A 63 -7.95 -5.83 -2.88
C ALA A 63 -7.02 -4.84 -2.19
N ASP A 64 -5.83 -5.29 -1.81
CA ASP A 64 -4.75 -4.51 -1.26
C ASP A 64 -4.36 -3.35 -2.19
N SER A 65 -3.83 -3.67 -3.36
CA SER A 65 -3.33 -2.67 -4.32
C SER A 65 -4.43 -1.68 -4.77
N LYS A 66 -5.66 -2.18 -5.01
CA LYS A 66 -6.76 -1.33 -5.48
C LYS A 66 -7.28 -0.39 -4.39
N MET A 67 -7.46 -0.87 -3.15
CA MET A 67 -7.86 0.02 -2.06
C MET A 67 -6.79 1.03 -1.71
N LEU A 68 -5.52 0.65 -1.80
CA LEU A 68 -4.41 1.58 -1.62
C LEU A 68 -4.40 2.69 -2.69
N ALA A 69 -4.88 2.40 -3.90
CA ALA A 69 -5.06 3.39 -4.96
C ALA A 69 -6.30 4.27 -4.74
N HIS A 70 -7.46 3.62 -4.53
CA HIS A 70 -8.75 4.32 -4.52
C HIS A 70 -8.96 5.17 -3.26
N LEU A 71 -8.61 4.63 -2.09
CA LEU A 71 -8.94 5.26 -0.82
C LEU A 71 -8.39 6.69 -0.68
N PRO A 72 -7.08 6.97 -0.90
CA PRO A 72 -6.58 8.34 -0.79
C PRO A 72 -7.17 9.29 -1.84
N LEU A 73 -7.44 8.82 -3.06
CA LEU A 73 -8.05 9.63 -4.12
C LEU A 73 -9.54 9.89 -3.89
N LEU A 74 -10.24 8.99 -3.20
CA LEU A 74 -11.61 9.22 -2.76
C LEU A 74 -11.72 10.21 -1.60
N LEU A 75 -10.65 10.33 -0.79
CA LEU A 75 -10.59 11.24 0.35
C LEU A 75 -10.04 12.64 -0.02
N ALA A 76 -9.29 12.75 -1.11
CA ALA A 76 -8.76 14.01 -1.61
C ALA A 76 -9.86 14.86 -2.29
N GLU A 77 -9.77 16.18 -2.19
CA GLU A 77 -10.67 17.10 -2.89
C GLU A 77 -10.16 17.35 -4.31
N ASP A 78 -11.00 17.06 -5.32
CA ASP A 78 -10.74 17.29 -6.76
C ASP A 78 -9.32 16.90 -7.20
N PRO A 79 -8.90 15.64 -7.03
CA PRO A 79 -7.52 15.23 -7.29
C PRO A 79 -7.14 15.33 -8.76
N GLU A 80 -5.96 15.87 -9.06
CA GLU A 80 -5.38 16.01 -10.41
C GLU A 80 -4.11 15.18 -10.58
N ALA A 81 -3.38 14.91 -9.48
CA ALA A 81 -2.09 14.24 -9.52
C ALA A 81 -1.86 13.27 -8.37
N ALA A 82 -1.34 12.10 -8.67
CA ALA A 82 -0.99 11.10 -7.67
C ALA A 82 0.44 10.56 -7.86
N LEU A 83 1.03 10.07 -6.77
CA LEU A 83 2.31 9.38 -6.80
C LEU A 83 2.21 8.05 -6.06
N THR A 84 2.76 6.98 -6.65
CA THR A 84 2.95 5.69 -5.99
C THR A 84 4.42 5.34 -5.88
N VAL A 85 4.83 4.93 -4.68
CA VAL A 85 6.15 4.43 -4.35
C VAL A 85 6.14 2.91 -4.48
N GLY A 86 6.88 2.41 -5.46
CA GLY A 86 6.79 1.06 -5.96
C GLY A 86 5.74 0.93 -7.08
N TYR A 87 6.12 0.24 -8.16
CA TYR A 87 5.20 -0.07 -9.26
C TYR A 87 4.63 -1.48 -9.15
N GLY A 88 5.46 -2.45 -8.78
CA GLY A 88 5.05 -3.84 -8.63
C GLY A 88 4.40 -4.40 -9.89
N THR A 89 3.18 -4.94 -9.78
CA THR A 89 2.39 -5.40 -10.94
C THR A 89 1.78 -4.25 -11.74
N GLY A 90 1.86 -3.02 -11.24
CA GLY A 90 1.24 -1.83 -11.80
C GLY A 90 -0.27 -1.70 -11.47
N THR A 91 -0.80 -2.57 -10.60
CA THR A 91 -2.23 -2.56 -10.24
C THR A 91 -2.63 -1.27 -9.55
N THR A 92 -1.86 -0.81 -8.57
CA THR A 92 -2.10 0.44 -7.84
C THR A 92 -2.10 1.62 -8.79
N SER A 93 -1.06 1.77 -9.63
CA SER A 93 -0.98 2.84 -10.62
C SER A 93 -2.11 2.79 -11.64
N GLY A 94 -2.45 1.58 -12.13
CA GLY A 94 -3.56 1.39 -13.08
C GLY A 94 -4.92 1.76 -12.49
N SER A 95 -5.16 1.44 -11.21
CA SER A 95 -6.39 1.84 -10.52
C SER A 95 -6.44 3.35 -10.23
N MET A 96 -5.29 4.00 -9.95
CA MET A 96 -5.22 5.46 -9.81
C MET A 96 -5.61 6.19 -11.09
N LEU A 97 -5.15 5.71 -12.26
CA LEU A 97 -5.47 6.29 -13.56
C LEU A 97 -6.98 6.32 -13.88
N LEU A 98 -7.77 5.43 -13.26
CA LEU A 98 -9.23 5.42 -13.42
C LEU A 98 -9.94 6.63 -12.79
N HIS A 99 -9.23 7.42 -11.99
CA HIS A 99 -9.71 8.69 -11.44
C HIS A 99 -9.43 9.90 -12.33
N ASP A 100 -8.99 9.68 -13.58
CA ASP A 100 -8.63 10.75 -14.53
C ASP A 100 -7.50 11.67 -14.03
N VAL A 101 -6.59 11.16 -13.19
CA VAL A 101 -5.43 11.89 -12.64
C VAL A 101 -4.14 11.56 -13.38
N GLU A 102 -3.16 12.47 -13.36
CA GLU A 102 -1.78 12.14 -13.75
C GLU A 102 -1.10 11.35 -12.64
N VAL A 103 -0.49 10.21 -12.97
CA VAL A 103 0.15 9.33 -12.00
C VAL A 103 1.65 9.29 -12.21
N HIS A 104 2.43 9.55 -11.16
CA HIS A 104 3.86 9.26 -11.12
C HIS A 104 4.06 7.93 -10.36
N ALA A 105 4.64 6.93 -11.00
CA ALA A 105 5.03 5.68 -10.36
C ALA A 105 6.55 5.60 -10.29
N VAL A 106 7.11 5.54 -9.10
CA VAL A 106 8.55 5.50 -8.89
C VAL A 106 8.96 4.08 -8.51
N GLU A 107 9.78 3.45 -9.33
CA GLU A 107 10.26 2.08 -9.15
C GLU A 107 11.78 2.05 -9.16
N ILE A 108 12.39 1.30 -8.27
CA ILE A 108 13.86 1.19 -8.16
C ILE A 108 14.45 0.07 -9.02
N GLU A 109 13.62 -0.88 -9.46
CA GLU A 109 14.04 -2.08 -10.19
C GLU A 109 13.44 -2.10 -11.62
N ASP A 110 14.28 -1.91 -12.62
CA ASP A 110 13.88 -1.88 -14.03
C ASP A 110 13.21 -3.18 -14.51
N LYS A 111 13.60 -4.33 -13.91
CA LYS A 111 13.05 -5.65 -14.27
C LYS A 111 11.60 -5.83 -13.82
N ILE A 112 11.14 -5.07 -12.84
CA ILE A 112 9.74 -4.98 -12.45
C ILE A 112 8.95 -4.30 -13.58
N ILE A 113 9.46 -3.18 -14.10
CA ILE A 113 8.82 -2.45 -15.22
C ILE A 113 8.76 -3.33 -16.48
N GLU A 114 9.83 -4.07 -16.78
CA GLU A 114 9.85 -5.01 -17.91
C GLU A 114 8.82 -6.14 -17.78
N ALA A 115 8.48 -6.56 -16.56
CA ALA A 115 7.49 -7.60 -16.28
C ALA A 115 6.04 -7.09 -16.35
N ALA A 116 5.80 -5.77 -16.36
CA ALA A 116 4.46 -5.15 -16.30
C ALA A 116 3.45 -5.70 -17.34
N PRO A 117 3.83 -5.97 -18.61
CA PRO A 117 2.90 -6.52 -19.60
C PRO A 117 2.31 -7.88 -19.23
N LEU A 118 2.95 -8.64 -18.33
CA LEU A 118 2.43 -9.90 -17.86
C LEU A 118 1.19 -9.73 -16.96
N PHE A 119 0.96 -8.53 -16.46
CA PHE A 119 -0.11 -8.18 -15.52
C PHE A 119 -1.17 -7.25 -16.13
N SER A 120 -1.22 -7.10 -17.46
CA SER A 120 -2.13 -6.21 -18.20
C SER A 120 -3.61 -6.31 -17.79
N ARG A 121 -4.05 -7.51 -17.38
CA ARG A 121 -5.44 -7.72 -16.94
C ARG A 121 -5.82 -6.98 -15.65
N VAL A 122 -4.83 -6.61 -14.82
CA VAL A 122 -5.06 -5.99 -13.51
C VAL A 122 -4.46 -4.59 -13.41
N ASN A 123 -3.48 -4.28 -14.28
CA ASN A 123 -2.89 -2.94 -14.35
C ASN A 123 -3.44 -2.10 -15.52
N TYR A 124 -4.37 -2.64 -16.32
CA TYR A 124 -5.04 -1.93 -17.42
C TYR A 124 -4.08 -1.37 -18.47
N ASP A 125 -2.95 -2.06 -18.71
CA ASP A 125 -1.86 -1.58 -19.58
C ASP A 125 -1.31 -0.21 -19.17
N SER A 126 -1.35 0.12 -17.87
CA SER A 126 -0.93 1.41 -17.32
C SER A 126 0.47 1.84 -17.76
N TYR A 127 1.40 0.88 -17.94
CA TYR A 127 2.76 1.14 -18.45
C TYR A 127 2.80 1.81 -19.83
N ALA A 128 1.71 1.79 -20.60
CA ALA A 128 1.56 2.43 -21.90
C ALA A 128 0.61 3.64 -21.87
N ASP A 129 0.03 3.98 -20.72
CA ASP A 129 -0.89 5.10 -20.56
C ASP A 129 -0.13 6.43 -20.60
N PRO A 130 -0.56 7.42 -21.41
CA PRO A 130 0.11 8.72 -21.51
C PRO A 130 0.04 9.55 -20.21
N ASN A 131 -0.92 9.26 -19.30
CA ASN A 131 -1.05 9.91 -18.02
C ASN A 131 -0.21 9.22 -16.92
N LEU A 132 0.48 8.10 -17.24
CA LEU A 132 1.44 7.49 -16.32
C LEU A 132 2.87 7.94 -16.65
N ARG A 133 3.54 8.50 -15.67
CA ARG A 133 4.99 8.74 -15.68
C ARG A 133 5.69 7.67 -14.85
N LEU A 134 6.24 6.65 -15.51
CA LEU A 134 7.13 5.68 -14.88
C LEU A 134 8.52 6.28 -14.69
N VAL A 135 9.01 6.29 -13.44
CA VAL A 135 10.31 6.85 -13.05
C VAL A 135 11.15 5.74 -12.44
N LEU A 136 12.31 5.47 -13.03
CA LEU A 136 13.29 4.54 -12.49
C LEU A 136 14.23 5.32 -11.56
N ASP A 137 13.94 5.35 -10.26
CA ASP A 137 14.72 6.09 -9.26
C ASP A 137 14.42 5.55 -7.85
N ASP A 138 15.18 6.02 -6.85
CA ASP A 138 14.81 5.92 -5.45
C ASP A 138 13.66 6.90 -5.16
N ALA A 139 12.54 6.38 -4.65
CA ALA A 139 11.33 7.16 -4.47
C ALA A 139 11.50 8.31 -3.45
N ARG A 140 12.30 8.10 -2.39
CA ARG A 140 12.58 9.13 -1.40
C ARG A 140 13.32 10.31 -2.04
N ASN A 141 14.34 10.02 -2.87
CA ASN A 141 15.06 11.05 -3.61
C ASN A 141 14.14 11.76 -4.60
N TYR A 142 13.31 11.00 -5.33
CA TYR A 142 12.40 11.56 -6.30
C TYR A 142 11.40 12.53 -5.68
N ILE A 143 10.75 12.14 -4.60
CA ILE A 143 9.75 12.97 -3.90
C ILE A 143 10.40 14.26 -3.35
N ASP A 144 11.64 14.16 -2.82
CA ASP A 144 12.36 15.31 -2.24
C ASP A 144 12.76 16.36 -3.29
N VAL A 145 12.95 15.98 -4.56
CA VAL A 145 13.45 16.89 -5.60
C VAL A 145 12.43 17.23 -6.68
N VAL A 146 11.28 16.57 -6.74
CA VAL A 146 10.28 16.84 -7.76
C VAL A 146 9.63 18.21 -7.51
N ASP A 147 9.65 19.07 -8.54
CA ASP A 147 9.03 20.41 -8.47
C ASP A 147 7.51 20.29 -8.79
N ARG A 148 6.79 19.56 -7.93
CA ARG A 148 5.36 19.34 -8.04
C ARG A 148 4.78 18.86 -6.73
N SER A 149 3.53 19.26 -6.43
CA SER A 149 2.73 18.67 -5.34
C SER A 149 1.73 17.64 -5.90
N PHE A 150 1.32 16.72 -5.04
CA PHE A 150 0.38 15.64 -5.35
C PHE A 150 -0.83 15.67 -4.42
N ASP A 151 -1.97 15.24 -4.95
CA ASP A 151 -3.21 15.11 -4.18
C ASP A 151 -3.29 13.76 -3.47
N ALA A 152 -2.54 12.76 -3.95
CA ALA A 152 -2.33 11.50 -3.26
C ALA A 152 -0.88 11.04 -3.38
N ILE A 153 -0.25 10.65 -2.28
CA ILE A 153 1.05 9.96 -2.28
C ILE A 153 0.90 8.65 -1.54
N VAL A 154 1.25 7.55 -2.21
CA VAL A 154 1.01 6.19 -1.71
C VAL A 154 2.31 5.42 -1.60
N THR A 155 2.59 4.88 -0.41
CA THR A 155 3.68 3.94 -0.18
C THR A 155 3.16 2.51 -0.29
N ASP A 156 3.44 1.86 -1.42
CA ASP A 156 3.05 0.48 -1.75
C ASP A 156 4.24 -0.49 -1.64
N VAL A 157 4.89 -0.50 -0.49
CA VAL A 157 6.07 -1.32 -0.23
C VAL A 157 5.73 -2.43 0.75
N THR A 158 5.55 -3.64 0.24
CA THR A 158 4.93 -4.77 0.93
C THR A 158 5.82 -5.58 1.88
N ASN A 159 7.12 -5.34 1.90
CA ASN A 159 8.03 -6.10 2.78
C ASN A 159 8.97 -5.19 3.55
N LEU A 160 8.62 -4.91 4.81
CA LEU A 160 9.40 -4.05 5.71
C LEU A 160 10.80 -4.58 6.03
N LYS A 161 11.04 -5.90 5.95
CA LYS A 161 12.38 -6.50 6.20
C LYS A 161 13.30 -6.49 4.99
N TYR A 162 12.76 -6.18 3.81
CA TYR A 162 13.55 -6.28 2.59
C TYR A 162 14.47 -5.07 2.45
N LYS A 163 15.78 -5.32 2.51
CA LYS A 163 16.84 -4.32 2.24
C LYS A 163 16.63 -2.98 2.97
N ARG A 164 16.26 -1.92 2.19
CA ARG A 164 16.08 -0.56 2.68
C ARG A 164 14.63 -0.16 2.88
N ASN A 165 13.68 -1.08 2.76
CA ASN A 165 12.27 -0.74 2.90
C ASN A 165 11.90 -0.06 4.24
N PRO A 166 12.53 -0.38 5.40
CA PRO A 166 12.27 0.36 6.62
C PRO A 166 12.52 1.87 6.53
N TYR A 167 13.42 2.32 5.63
CA TYR A 167 13.66 3.76 5.41
C TYR A 167 12.51 4.50 4.72
N LEU A 168 11.56 3.76 4.12
CA LEU A 168 10.32 4.30 3.57
C LEU A 168 9.20 4.36 4.62
N TYR A 169 9.53 4.18 5.89
CA TYR A 169 8.62 4.25 7.03
C TYR A 169 9.20 5.09 8.18
N THR A 170 10.26 5.85 7.93
CA THR A 170 10.83 6.77 8.92
C THR A 170 10.05 8.08 8.98
N ARG A 171 10.14 8.77 10.11
CA ARG A 171 9.56 10.09 10.31
C ARG A 171 10.01 11.08 9.22
N GLU A 172 11.28 11.04 8.86
CA GLU A 172 11.89 11.90 7.85
C GLU A 172 11.30 11.61 6.46
N TYR A 173 11.07 10.36 6.13
CA TYR A 173 10.42 9.98 4.87
C TYR A 173 8.96 10.47 4.82
N PHE A 174 8.20 10.26 5.87
CA PHE A 174 6.83 10.77 5.94
C PHE A 174 6.76 12.30 5.90
N ALA A 175 7.75 12.99 6.46
CA ALA A 175 7.86 14.46 6.35
C ALA A 175 8.07 14.90 4.88
N ILE A 176 8.93 14.21 4.13
CA ILE A 176 9.12 14.44 2.69
C ILE A 176 7.79 14.20 1.92
N MET A 177 7.05 13.14 2.24
CA MET A 177 5.73 12.92 1.65
C MET A 177 4.77 14.06 1.94
N ARG A 178 4.66 14.50 3.21
CA ARG A 178 3.80 15.61 3.62
C ARG A 178 4.14 16.91 2.86
N ASP A 179 5.41 17.21 2.73
CA ASP A 179 5.88 18.45 2.10
C ASP A 179 5.64 18.44 0.57
N ALA A 180 5.47 17.26 -0.02
CA ALA A 180 5.12 17.08 -1.43
C ALA A 180 3.59 16.94 -1.68
N LEU A 181 2.76 16.95 -0.64
CA LEU A 181 1.30 16.97 -0.79
C LEU A 181 0.77 18.38 -1.06
N THR A 182 -0.38 18.46 -1.72
CA THR A 182 -1.23 19.66 -1.73
C THR A 182 -1.83 19.89 -0.35
N GLU A 183 -2.46 21.06 -0.11
CA GLU A 183 -3.08 21.37 1.18
C GLU A 183 -4.21 20.39 1.57
N THR A 184 -4.91 19.84 0.57
CA THR A 184 -5.99 18.86 0.73
C THR A 184 -5.56 17.43 0.36
N GLY A 185 -4.27 17.25 0.10
CA GLY A 185 -3.71 15.97 -0.32
C GLY A 185 -3.69 14.93 0.79
N VAL A 186 -3.71 13.65 0.38
CA VAL A 186 -3.77 12.49 1.26
C VAL A 186 -2.54 11.62 1.09
N ALA A 187 -1.77 11.42 2.15
CA ALA A 187 -0.77 10.36 2.23
C ALA A 187 -1.45 9.03 2.54
N ALA A 188 -1.00 7.95 1.90
CA ALA A 188 -1.39 6.60 2.29
C ALA A 188 -0.18 5.68 2.39
N ALA A 189 -0.20 4.79 3.38
CA ALA A 189 0.84 3.81 3.57
C ALA A 189 0.24 2.43 3.86
N TRP A 190 0.70 1.43 3.12
CA TRP A 190 0.41 0.04 3.40
C TRP A 190 1.20 -0.45 4.62
N LEU A 191 0.55 -1.14 5.56
CA LEU A 191 1.22 -1.75 6.71
C LEU A 191 0.75 -3.18 6.93
N PRO A 192 1.67 -4.15 7.11
CA PRO A 192 1.29 -5.49 7.54
C PRO A 192 0.84 -5.45 9.00
N ILE A 193 -0.21 -6.18 9.32
CA ILE A 193 -0.62 -6.47 10.70
C ILE A 193 -0.17 -7.86 11.17
N GLY A 194 0.36 -8.66 10.25
CA GLY A 194 0.99 -9.94 10.53
C GLY A 194 2.50 -9.87 10.41
N GLY A 195 3.20 -10.77 11.10
CA GLY A 195 4.65 -10.84 11.11
C GLY A 195 5.34 -9.70 11.88
N LEU A 196 4.58 -8.87 12.56
CA LEU A 196 5.05 -7.79 13.43
C LEU A 196 4.59 -8.02 14.86
N SER A 197 5.41 -7.62 15.84
CA SER A 197 4.89 -7.43 17.19
C SER A 197 3.88 -6.27 17.20
N PHE A 198 2.97 -6.26 18.16
CA PHE A 198 2.04 -5.12 18.28
C PHE A 198 2.78 -3.80 18.57
N GLU A 199 3.91 -3.89 19.29
CA GLU A 199 4.74 -2.72 19.57
C GLU A 199 5.38 -2.16 18.29
N ASP A 200 5.89 -3.01 17.39
CA ASP A 200 6.42 -2.57 16.11
C ASP A 200 5.34 -1.93 15.24
N LEU A 201 4.13 -2.53 15.21
CA LEU A 201 2.98 -1.96 14.52
C LEU A 201 2.61 -0.58 15.09
N ARG A 202 2.61 -0.45 16.41
CA ARG A 202 2.32 0.78 17.14
C ARG A 202 3.38 1.87 16.86
N ILE A 203 4.67 1.49 16.77
CA ILE A 203 5.77 2.39 16.40
C ILE A 203 5.58 2.92 14.97
N LEU A 204 5.18 2.08 14.02
CA LEU A 204 4.92 2.50 12.63
C LEU A 204 3.76 3.49 12.57
N ILE A 205 2.64 3.20 13.23
CA ILE A 205 1.48 4.09 13.28
C ILE A 205 1.85 5.41 13.96
N ALA A 206 2.56 5.38 15.10
CA ALA A 206 3.02 6.56 15.81
C ALA A 206 3.96 7.43 14.97
N THR A 207 4.83 6.81 14.16
CA THR A 207 5.76 7.51 13.30
C THR A 207 5.05 8.25 12.17
N PHE A 208 4.00 7.64 11.61
CA PHE A 208 3.15 8.26 10.62
C PHE A 208 2.32 9.41 11.22
N ASP A 209 1.70 9.16 12.37
CA ASP A 209 0.86 10.11 13.09
C ASP A 209 1.61 11.37 13.57
N ASP A 210 2.87 11.23 13.99
CA ASP A 210 3.72 12.37 14.35
C ASP A 210 3.91 13.37 13.20
N VAL A 211 3.75 12.91 11.95
CA VAL A 211 3.87 13.76 10.75
C VAL A 211 2.51 14.20 10.23
N PHE A 212 1.51 13.34 10.31
CA PHE A 212 0.15 13.57 9.83
C PHE A 212 -0.83 13.58 11.01
N PRO A 213 -1.13 14.77 11.57
CA PRO A 213 -1.96 14.86 12.79
C PRO A 213 -3.41 14.40 12.60
N HIS A 214 -3.84 14.21 11.35
CA HIS A 214 -5.16 13.68 11.00
C HIS A 214 -5.03 12.29 10.38
N THR A 215 -4.55 11.35 11.20
CA THR A 215 -4.33 9.94 10.80
C THR A 215 -5.57 9.10 11.01
N ALA A 216 -5.87 8.24 10.05
CA ALA A 216 -6.88 7.19 10.17
C ALA A 216 -6.31 5.82 9.76
N VAL A 217 -6.85 4.77 10.37
CA VAL A 217 -6.47 3.38 10.09
C VAL A 217 -7.65 2.67 9.44
N TRP A 218 -7.40 2.02 8.31
CA TRP A 218 -8.40 1.32 7.52
C TRP A 218 -8.08 -0.17 7.44
N TYR A 219 -9.10 -1.00 7.57
CA TYR A 219 -9.00 -2.45 7.44
C TYR A 219 -10.03 -2.97 6.43
N PHE A 220 -9.56 -3.71 5.44
CA PHE A 220 -10.43 -4.23 4.40
C PHE A 220 -11.26 -5.41 4.92
N THR A 221 -12.59 -5.23 5.00
CA THR A 221 -13.50 -6.18 5.66
C THR A 221 -14.07 -7.25 4.73
N GLN A 222 -14.06 -7.06 3.41
CA GLN A 222 -14.63 -7.98 2.42
C GLN A 222 -13.79 -9.25 2.21
N TYR A 223 -12.50 -9.21 2.59
CA TYR A 223 -11.60 -10.36 2.60
C TYR A 223 -10.79 -10.38 3.89
N PRO A 224 -10.49 -11.57 4.44
CA PRO A 224 -9.51 -11.65 5.53
C PRO A 224 -8.13 -11.25 5.00
N THR A 225 -7.71 -10.05 5.33
CA THR A 225 -6.42 -9.49 4.94
C THR A 225 -5.43 -9.54 6.10
N HIS A 226 -4.15 -9.37 5.79
CA HIS A 226 -3.06 -9.31 6.76
C HIS A 226 -2.40 -7.93 6.80
N PHE A 227 -3.10 -6.92 6.30
CA PHE A 227 -2.62 -5.54 6.23
C PHE A 227 -3.71 -4.55 6.66
N ILE A 228 -3.27 -3.33 6.94
CA ILE A 228 -4.06 -2.12 7.09
C ILE A 228 -3.53 -1.05 6.16
N ILE A 229 -4.34 -0.05 5.87
CA ILE A 229 -3.91 1.17 5.19
C ILE A 229 -3.98 2.30 6.23
N LEU A 230 -2.89 3.06 6.35
CA LEU A 230 -2.91 4.35 7.01
C LEU A 230 -3.25 5.41 5.98
N THR A 231 -4.09 6.35 6.34
CA THR A 231 -4.24 7.62 5.63
C THR A 231 -3.92 8.77 6.56
N GLY A 232 -3.32 9.82 6.01
CA GLY A 232 -2.97 11.00 6.79
C GLY A 232 -3.04 12.25 5.93
N THR A 233 -3.48 13.36 6.52
CA THR A 233 -3.63 14.65 5.84
C THR A 233 -2.95 15.76 6.63
N PRO A 234 -2.47 16.82 5.94
CA PRO A 234 -1.87 17.99 6.62
C PRO A 234 -2.90 18.78 7.44
N GLY A 235 -4.14 18.84 6.96
CA GLY A 235 -5.27 19.53 7.58
C GLY A 235 -6.43 18.57 7.91
N PRO A 236 -7.41 19.01 8.73
CA PRO A 236 -8.54 18.17 9.11
C PRO A 236 -9.38 17.83 7.88
N THR A 237 -9.55 16.55 7.62
CA THR A 237 -10.37 16.04 6.52
C THR A 237 -11.59 15.35 7.09
N ARG A 238 -12.78 15.75 6.61
CA ARG A 238 -14.02 15.01 6.82
C ARG A 238 -14.51 14.52 5.48
N ALA A 239 -14.66 13.22 5.36
CA ALA A 239 -15.20 12.65 4.14
C ALA A 239 -16.71 12.91 4.05
N ASP A 240 -17.15 13.57 2.99
CA ASP A 240 -18.57 13.68 2.66
C ASP A 240 -19.03 12.42 1.93
N LEU A 241 -19.96 11.67 2.52
CA LEU A 241 -20.44 10.42 1.92
C LEU A 241 -21.10 10.63 0.54
N SER A 242 -21.74 11.78 0.30
CA SER A 242 -22.33 12.04 -1.02
C SER A 242 -21.27 12.36 -2.08
N GLY A 243 -20.21 13.06 -1.71
CA GLY A 243 -19.04 13.29 -2.56
C GLY A 243 -18.31 11.98 -2.89
N LEU A 244 -18.09 11.12 -1.89
CA LEU A 244 -17.51 9.79 -2.08
C LEU A 244 -18.35 8.93 -3.03
N GLU A 245 -19.67 8.88 -2.85
CA GLU A 245 -20.58 8.13 -3.73
C GLU A 245 -20.51 8.64 -5.18
N ALA A 246 -20.40 9.95 -5.38
CA ALA A 246 -20.23 10.55 -6.71
C ALA A 246 -18.87 10.19 -7.33
N ALA A 247 -17.78 10.27 -6.56
CA ALA A 247 -16.43 9.90 -7.00
C ALA A 247 -16.31 8.41 -7.34
N MET A 248 -16.99 7.53 -6.60
CA MET A 248 -17.02 6.09 -6.87
C MET A 248 -17.69 5.76 -8.22
N ALA A 249 -18.53 6.62 -8.78
CA ALA A 249 -19.28 6.31 -9.99
C ALA A 249 -18.37 5.94 -11.18
N GLY A 250 -17.24 6.63 -11.36
CA GLY A 250 -16.28 6.38 -12.43
C GLY A 250 -15.46 5.09 -12.26
N ILE A 251 -15.30 4.62 -11.03
CA ILE A 251 -14.43 3.50 -10.67
C ILE A 251 -15.19 2.26 -10.18
N ARG A 252 -16.54 2.26 -10.24
CA ARG A 252 -17.38 1.14 -9.75
C ARG A 252 -17.00 -0.22 -10.33
N ALA A 253 -16.62 -0.25 -11.61
CA ALA A 253 -16.24 -1.52 -12.25
C ALA A 253 -14.97 -2.10 -11.62
N ASP A 254 -14.03 -1.26 -11.22
CA ASP A 254 -12.79 -1.68 -10.57
C ASP A 254 -13.03 -2.09 -9.11
N LEU A 255 -13.75 -1.27 -8.35
CA LEU A 255 -14.15 -1.55 -6.97
C LEU A 255 -14.97 -2.86 -6.88
N GLY A 256 -15.88 -3.11 -7.82
CA GLY A 256 -16.67 -4.36 -7.88
C GLY A 256 -15.81 -5.62 -8.01
N THR A 257 -14.61 -5.52 -8.62
CA THR A 257 -13.67 -6.67 -8.71
C THR A 257 -13.14 -7.11 -7.35
N ILE A 258 -13.17 -6.20 -6.37
CA ILE A 258 -12.75 -6.42 -4.98
C ILE A 258 -13.93 -6.42 -4.00
N ARG A 259 -15.18 -6.48 -4.50
CA ARG A 259 -16.42 -6.52 -3.73
C ARG A 259 -16.68 -5.26 -2.89
N VAL A 260 -16.41 -4.12 -3.47
CA VAL A 260 -16.80 -2.82 -2.93
C VAL A 260 -17.81 -2.23 -3.89
N ASP A 261 -19.09 -2.28 -3.51
CA ASP A 261 -20.21 -1.94 -4.37
C ASP A 261 -20.84 -0.57 -4.02
N ASP A 262 -20.68 -0.11 -2.78
CA ASP A 262 -21.25 1.14 -2.30
C ASP A 262 -20.33 1.88 -1.30
N VAL A 263 -20.71 3.14 -1.01
CA VAL A 263 -19.94 4.02 -0.12
C VAL A 263 -19.94 3.56 1.34
N TYR A 264 -20.95 2.82 1.78
CA TYR A 264 -21.02 2.32 3.15
C TYR A 264 -20.02 1.18 3.38
N GLU A 265 -19.71 0.41 2.33
CA GLU A 265 -18.64 -0.59 2.38
C GLU A 265 -17.29 0.08 2.55
N VAL A 266 -17.01 1.18 1.83
CA VAL A 266 -15.80 1.99 2.05
C VAL A 266 -15.79 2.55 3.46
N ALA A 267 -16.87 3.16 3.93
CA ALA A 267 -16.97 3.70 5.29
C ALA A 267 -16.76 2.62 6.37
N SER A 268 -17.23 1.40 6.13
CA SER A 268 -17.08 0.27 7.06
C SER A 268 -15.65 -0.22 7.24
N MET A 269 -14.73 0.17 6.35
CA MET A 269 -13.30 -0.15 6.46
C MET A 269 -12.57 0.73 7.48
N LEU A 270 -13.16 1.86 7.89
CA LEU A 270 -12.56 2.70 8.92
C LEU A 270 -12.47 1.91 10.24
N LEU A 271 -11.26 1.57 10.64
CA LEU A 271 -10.97 0.82 11.84
C LEU A 271 -10.77 1.74 13.04
N LEU A 272 -9.92 2.76 12.89
CA LEU A 272 -9.61 3.76 13.93
C LEU A 272 -9.64 5.15 13.29
N GLY A 273 -10.40 6.07 13.90
CA GLY A 273 -10.35 7.49 13.60
C GLY A 273 -9.21 8.19 14.35
N GLU A 274 -9.10 9.50 14.18
CA GLU A 274 -8.02 10.32 14.71
C GLU A 274 -7.80 10.15 16.22
N ARG A 275 -8.87 10.23 17.03
CA ARG A 275 -8.75 10.10 18.50
C ARG A 275 -8.39 8.69 18.95
N ASP A 276 -8.88 7.68 18.24
CA ASP A 276 -8.53 6.28 18.52
C ASP A 276 -7.05 6.03 18.22
N VAL A 277 -6.52 6.69 17.17
CA VAL A 277 -5.09 6.66 16.82
C VAL A 277 -4.27 7.37 17.90
N ASP A 278 -4.67 8.57 18.34
CA ASP A 278 -4.02 9.30 19.44
C ASP A 278 -3.87 8.43 20.70
N ASP A 279 -4.95 7.74 21.09
CA ASP A 279 -4.96 6.82 22.25
C ASP A 279 -4.03 5.62 22.01
N LEU A 280 -4.03 5.05 20.80
CA LEU A 280 -3.20 3.92 20.44
C LEU A 280 -1.71 4.26 20.51
N VAL A 281 -1.31 5.41 19.97
CA VAL A 281 0.11 5.78 19.82
C VAL A 281 0.71 6.47 21.05
N ALA A 282 -0.12 6.82 22.05
CA ALA A 282 0.32 7.55 23.22
C ALA A 282 1.57 6.96 23.88
N GLY A 283 2.68 7.71 23.85
CA GLY A 283 3.97 7.31 24.43
C GLY A 283 4.75 6.26 23.64
N ALA A 284 4.36 5.95 22.39
CA ALA A 284 5.16 5.09 21.53
C ALA A 284 6.44 5.82 21.06
N PRO A 285 7.58 5.13 20.93
CA PRO A 285 8.77 5.72 20.31
C PRO A 285 8.56 5.85 18.79
N LEU A 286 9.37 6.71 18.16
CA LEU A 286 9.32 6.94 16.72
C LEU A 286 10.45 6.21 16.00
N HIS A 287 10.14 5.70 14.80
CA HIS A 287 11.12 5.15 13.88
C HIS A 287 11.70 6.29 13.02
N THR A 288 12.99 6.57 13.16
CA THR A 288 13.66 7.68 12.49
C THR A 288 14.93 7.22 11.78
N ASP A 289 15.44 8.04 10.85
CA ASP A 289 16.69 7.74 10.14
C ASP A 289 17.88 7.55 11.11
N ASN A 290 17.91 8.33 12.19
CA ASN A 290 18.97 8.27 13.20
C ASN A 290 18.68 7.25 14.31
N HIS A 291 17.47 6.74 14.42
CA HIS A 291 17.05 5.73 15.38
C HIS A 291 16.14 4.69 14.71
N PRO A 292 16.71 3.83 13.84
CA PRO A 292 15.95 2.90 13.00
C PRO A 292 15.53 1.66 13.80
N ILE A 293 14.57 1.80 14.70
CA ILE A 293 14.12 0.76 15.65
C ILE A 293 13.74 -0.53 14.91
N LEU A 294 13.02 -0.40 13.79
CA LEU A 294 12.50 -1.56 13.07
C LEU A 294 13.57 -2.41 12.37
N GLU A 295 14.74 -1.85 12.09
CA GLU A 295 15.86 -2.65 11.54
C GLU A 295 16.36 -3.70 12.53
N TYR A 296 16.15 -3.47 13.81
CA TYR A 296 16.61 -4.34 14.91
C TYR A 296 15.46 -5.13 15.53
N SER A 297 14.23 -4.97 15.06
CA SER A 297 13.10 -5.71 15.57
C SER A 297 13.06 -7.14 15.02
N ASP A 298 12.51 -8.06 15.80
CA ASP A 298 12.32 -9.46 15.39
C ASP A 298 11.05 -9.64 14.57
N MET A 299 11.00 -9.01 13.40
CA MET A 299 9.87 -9.17 12.47
C MET A 299 9.85 -10.59 11.92
N GLY A 300 8.73 -11.29 12.07
CA GLY A 300 8.56 -12.66 11.58
C GLY A 300 8.72 -12.79 10.07
N LEU A 301 9.16 -13.95 9.61
CA LEU A 301 9.29 -14.26 8.18
C LEU A 301 7.93 -14.44 7.49
N TYR A 302 6.85 -14.65 8.28
CA TYR A 302 5.53 -14.95 7.76
C TYR A 302 4.56 -13.83 8.14
N MET A 303 4.08 -13.08 7.15
CA MET A 303 3.11 -12.00 7.34
C MET A 303 1.74 -12.48 7.86
N THR A 304 1.50 -13.78 7.92
CA THR A 304 0.26 -14.37 8.44
C THR A 304 0.28 -14.67 9.92
N SER A 305 1.47 -14.66 10.57
CA SER A 305 1.54 -14.75 12.03
C SER A 305 1.03 -13.46 12.67
N ASP A 306 0.45 -13.56 13.84
CA ASP A 306 0.02 -12.44 14.68
C ASP A 306 -1.08 -11.52 14.11
N VAL A 307 -1.68 -11.85 12.95
CA VAL A 307 -2.77 -11.07 12.33
C VAL A 307 -3.94 -10.94 13.29
N GLU A 308 -4.48 -12.06 13.79
CA GLU A 308 -5.67 -12.04 14.66
C GLU A 308 -5.40 -11.38 16.02
N PRO A 309 -4.28 -11.66 16.72
CA PRO A 309 -3.94 -10.93 17.94
C PRO A 309 -3.79 -9.42 17.74
N ASN A 310 -3.08 -8.99 16.70
CA ASN A 310 -2.87 -7.58 16.42
C ASN A 310 -4.17 -6.87 16.05
N LEU A 311 -5.00 -7.48 15.18
CA LEU A 311 -6.31 -6.92 14.84
C LEU A 311 -7.22 -6.78 16.05
N LYS A 312 -7.27 -7.78 16.96
CA LYS A 312 -8.02 -7.68 18.22
C LYS A 312 -7.53 -6.53 19.11
N ARG A 313 -6.23 -6.31 19.17
CA ARG A 313 -5.66 -5.20 19.93
C ARG A 313 -5.99 -3.85 19.29
N LEU A 314 -5.91 -3.71 17.96
CA LEU A 314 -6.36 -2.50 17.27
C LEU A 314 -7.84 -2.23 17.56
N LEU A 315 -8.71 -3.22 17.40
CA LEU A 315 -10.15 -3.11 17.70
C LEU A 315 -10.44 -2.69 19.14
N SER A 316 -9.56 -2.98 20.11
CA SER A 316 -9.75 -2.55 21.49
C SER A 316 -9.61 -1.03 21.71
N PHE A 317 -9.05 -0.31 20.73
CA PHE A 317 -8.96 1.14 20.75
C PHE A 317 -10.12 1.82 20.01
N GLN A 318 -10.96 1.07 19.30
CA GLN A 318 -12.10 1.62 18.56
C GLN A 318 -13.19 2.15 19.51
N ASN A 319 -13.19 3.44 19.74
CA ASN A 319 -14.17 4.15 20.59
C ASN A 319 -14.95 5.21 19.81
N GLU A 320 -14.37 5.75 18.73
CA GLU A 320 -15.04 6.73 17.88
C GLU A 320 -16.17 6.12 17.06
N ARG A 321 -17.22 6.91 16.86
CA ARG A 321 -18.30 6.53 15.95
C ARG A 321 -17.93 6.96 14.52
N LEU A 322 -18.35 6.19 13.53
CA LEU A 322 -18.15 6.51 12.11
C LEU A 322 -18.59 7.93 11.75
N GLY A 323 -19.67 8.44 12.35
CA GLY A 323 -20.17 9.80 12.15
C GLY A 323 -19.23 10.92 12.66
N ALA A 324 -18.17 10.61 13.38
CA ALA A 324 -17.14 11.59 13.70
C ALA A 324 -16.19 11.85 12.53
N TYR A 325 -16.03 10.86 11.66
CA TYR A 325 -15.16 10.93 10.48
C TYR A 325 -15.91 11.27 9.20
N PHE A 326 -17.18 10.85 9.08
CA PHE A 326 -18.01 11.08 7.89
C PHE A 326 -19.11 12.09 8.16
N ASP A 327 -19.20 13.15 7.33
CA ASP A 327 -20.34 14.06 7.33
C ASP A 327 -21.53 13.42 6.60
N GLY A 328 -22.76 13.60 7.13
CA GLY A 328 -23.98 13.06 6.52
C GLY A 328 -24.35 11.63 6.92
N SER A 329 -23.73 11.08 7.97
CA SER A 329 -24.06 9.77 8.56
C SER A 329 -25.11 9.85 9.68
#